data_3d1020f35aa8ba78428b6ffe244e4fe7
#
_entry.id   3d1020f35aa8ba78428b6ffe244e4fe7
#
_cell.length_a   1.000
_cell.length_b   1.000
_cell.length_c   1.000
_cell.angle_alpha   90.00
_cell.angle_beta   90.00
_cell.angle_gamma   90.00
#
_symmetry.space_group_name_H-M   'P 1'
#
loop_
_entity.id
_entity.type
_entity.pdbx_description
1 polymer ?
#
loop_
_entity_poly.entity_id
_entity_poly.type
_entity_poly.pdbx_seq_one_letter_code
_entity_poly.pdbx_strand_id
1 'polypeptide(L)'
;PRGKALEIAMGEGRNAVFLAKNGFEVDGCDISEVAIKKAHELARENDVTIHTFVADLETYPLPKNTYDVIACFYYLQRDIVPQMKEALKPGGTIIYETYTMENWERGFEGPKNKDYLLKSNELLNLFKDLKIIYYRELVLNNKKAIASLIAKKY
;
A
#
# COMPACT_ATOMS: atom_id res chain seq x y z
N PRO A 1 18.34 6.46 9.84
CA PRO A 1 17.25 6.07 8.95
C PRO A 1 16.35 7.25 8.65
N ARG A 2 15.69 7.22 7.48
CA ARG A 2 14.75 8.27 7.07
C ARG A 2 13.42 8.22 7.83
N GLY A 3 13.24 7.22 8.64
CA GLY A 3 12.01 6.97 9.36
C GLY A 3 11.55 5.53 9.19
N LYS A 4 10.33 5.27 9.63
CA LYS A 4 9.76 3.92 9.61
C LYS A 4 8.65 3.84 8.59
N ALA A 5 8.71 2.81 7.74
CA ALA A 5 7.73 2.57 6.69
C ALA A 5 7.03 1.22 6.86
N LEU A 6 5.78 1.16 6.45
CA LEU A 6 5.01 -0.08 6.38
C LEU A 6 4.54 -0.28 4.96
N GLU A 7 4.75 -1.46 4.39
CA GLU A 7 4.05 -1.86 3.18
C GLU A 7 2.98 -2.91 3.50
N ILE A 8 1.73 -2.56 3.20
CA ILE A 8 0.57 -3.44 3.38
C ILE A 8 0.42 -4.30 2.13
N ALA A 9 0.19 -5.60 2.35
CA ALA A 9 0.04 -6.58 1.27
C ALA A 9 1.25 -6.52 0.32
N MET A 10 2.44 -6.64 0.88
CA MET A 10 3.70 -6.38 0.17
C MET A 10 4.03 -7.38 -0.92
N GLY A 11 3.36 -8.51 -0.98
CA GLY A 11 3.65 -9.57 -1.94
C GLY A 11 5.09 -10.04 -1.84
N GLU A 12 5.80 -10.05 -2.96
CA GLU A 12 7.20 -10.48 -3.02
C GLU A 12 8.21 -9.39 -2.60
N GLY A 13 7.71 -8.24 -2.11
CA GLY A 13 8.52 -7.25 -1.42
C GLY A 13 9.27 -6.24 -2.28
N ARG A 14 8.94 -6.07 -3.54
CA ARG A 14 9.65 -5.12 -4.42
C ARG A 14 9.64 -3.70 -3.88
N ASN A 15 8.49 -3.23 -3.41
CA ASN A 15 8.38 -1.88 -2.85
C ASN A 15 9.01 -1.80 -1.45
N ALA A 16 8.84 -2.83 -0.63
CA ALA A 16 9.47 -2.89 0.69
C ALA A 16 10.99 -2.82 0.57
N VAL A 17 11.58 -3.59 -0.33
CA VAL A 17 13.02 -3.56 -0.60
C VAL A 17 13.46 -2.21 -1.14
N PHE A 18 12.68 -1.61 -2.04
CA PHE A 18 12.96 -0.26 -2.56
C PHE A 18 13.00 0.78 -1.43
N LEU A 19 12.05 0.74 -0.52
CA LEU A 19 12.03 1.64 0.64
C LEU A 19 13.25 1.41 1.54
N ALA A 20 13.60 0.17 1.80
CA ALA A 20 14.77 -0.17 2.61
C ALA A 20 16.07 0.32 1.94
N LYS A 21 16.20 0.18 0.63
CA LYS A 21 17.34 0.70 -0.13
C LYS A 21 17.46 2.22 -0.04
N ASN A 22 16.34 2.90 0.18
CA ASN A 22 16.29 4.35 0.31
C ASN A 22 16.37 4.83 1.76
N GLY A 23 16.75 3.97 2.68
CA GLY A 23 17.10 4.34 4.05
C GLY A 23 15.96 4.25 5.06
N PHE A 24 14.81 3.71 4.70
CA PHE A 24 13.74 3.47 5.67
C PHE A 24 13.95 2.18 6.46
N GLU A 25 13.53 2.19 7.72
CA GLU A 25 13.30 0.99 8.48
C GLU A 25 11.95 0.44 8.08
N VAL A 26 11.90 -0.74 7.45
CA VAL A 26 10.69 -1.22 6.78
C VAL A 26 10.09 -2.41 7.50
N ASP A 27 8.78 -2.29 7.80
CA ASP A 27 7.91 -3.41 8.13
C ASP A 27 7.07 -3.75 6.90
N GLY A 28 6.94 -5.02 6.60
CA GLY A 28 6.07 -5.50 5.52
C GLY A 28 5.15 -6.60 6.02
N CYS A 29 3.91 -6.61 5.56
CA CYS A 29 2.98 -7.67 5.91
C CYS A 29 2.31 -8.26 4.67
N ASP A 30 2.00 -9.54 4.77
CA ASP A 30 1.24 -10.27 3.78
C ASP A 30 0.59 -11.47 4.46
N ILE A 31 -0.51 -11.95 3.92
CA ILE A 31 -1.15 -13.16 4.42
C ILE A 31 -0.41 -14.42 3.94
N SER A 32 0.38 -14.32 2.88
CA SER A 32 1.10 -15.43 2.27
C SER A 32 2.51 -15.58 2.85
N GLU A 33 2.76 -16.69 3.53
CA GLU A 33 4.11 -17.05 4.00
C GLU A 33 5.10 -17.21 2.85
N VAL A 34 4.64 -17.72 1.71
CA VAL A 34 5.47 -17.89 0.50
C VAL A 34 5.92 -16.53 -0.03
N ALA A 35 5.01 -15.56 -0.10
CA ALA A 35 5.34 -14.20 -0.52
C ALA A 35 6.37 -13.58 0.42
N ILE A 36 6.21 -13.72 1.73
CA ILE A 36 7.14 -13.22 2.73
C ILE A 36 8.53 -13.83 2.56
N LYS A 37 8.61 -15.13 2.31
CA LYS A 37 9.89 -15.79 2.05
C LYS A 37 10.59 -15.21 0.83
N LYS A 38 9.85 -14.98 -0.26
CA LYS A 38 10.40 -14.36 -1.47
C LYS A 38 10.84 -12.93 -1.22
N ALA A 39 10.11 -12.18 -0.39
CA ALA A 39 10.50 -10.82 -0.01
C ALA A 39 11.83 -10.80 0.73
N HIS A 40 12.06 -11.73 1.65
CA HIS A 40 13.35 -11.87 2.35
C HIS A 40 14.49 -12.26 1.41
N GLU A 41 14.23 -13.13 0.44
CA GLU A 41 15.21 -13.48 -0.58
C GLU A 41 15.61 -12.26 -1.39
N LEU A 42 14.63 -11.47 -1.82
CA LEU A 42 14.88 -10.24 -2.58
C LEU A 42 15.66 -9.21 -1.74
N ALA A 43 15.35 -9.09 -0.46
CA ALA A 43 16.07 -8.20 0.45
C ALA A 43 17.53 -8.61 0.55
N ARG A 44 17.82 -9.90 0.71
CA ARG A 44 19.19 -10.41 0.76
C ARG A 44 19.95 -10.13 -0.54
N GLU A 45 19.31 -10.32 -1.69
CA GLU A 45 19.92 -10.04 -3.00
C GLU A 45 20.29 -8.56 -3.16
N ASN A 46 19.63 -7.68 -2.43
CA ASN A 46 19.84 -6.23 -2.48
C ASN A 46 20.59 -5.69 -1.27
N ASP A 47 21.12 -6.56 -0.42
CA ASP A 47 21.90 -6.21 0.79
C ASP A 47 21.13 -5.28 1.74
N VAL A 48 19.84 -5.49 1.88
CA VAL A 48 18.99 -4.76 2.83
C VAL A 48 18.23 -5.71 3.74
N THR A 49 17.77 -5.18 4.88
CA THR A 49 16.96 -5.91 5.85
C THR A 49 15.55 -5.32 5.87
N ILE A 50 14.56 -6.18 5.88
CA ILE A 50 13.16 -5.83 6.12
C ILE A 50 12.63 -6.68 7.26
N HIS A 51 11.70 -6.12 8.03
CA HIS A 51 10.97 -6.84 9.07
C HIS A 51 9.62 -7.25 8.52
N THR A 52 9.22 -8.49 8.71
CA THR A 52 7.97 -8.98 8.13
C THR A 52 7.10 -9.68 9.17
N PHE A 53 5.80 -9.67 8.91
CA PHE A 53 4.86 -10.46 9.69
C PHE A 53 3.77 -11.01 8.78
N VAL A 54 3.33 -12.22 9.06
CA VAL A 54 2.16 -12.84 8.42
C VAL A 54 0.94 -12.31 9.15
N ALA A 55 0.07 -11.60 8.46
CA ALA A 55 -1.09 -11.01 9.10
C ALA A 55 -2.29 -10.92 8.17
N ASP A 56 -3.44 -11.25 8.72
CA ASP A 56 -4.73 -10.87 8.19
C ASP A 56 -5.11 -9.55 8.88
N LEU A 57 -5.15 -8.47 8.11
CA LEU A 57 -5.41 -7.13 8.67
C LEU A 57 -6.85 -6.93 9.14
N GLU A 58 -7.77 -7.86 8.84
CA GLU A 58 -9.10 -7.86 9.46
C GLU A 58 -9.01 -8.11 10.96
N THR A 59 -8.00 -8.86 11.41
CA THR A 59 -7.86 -9.28 12.80
C THR A 59 -6.59 -8.80 13.47
N TYR A 60 -5.60 -8.33 12.69
CA TYR A 60 -4.31 -7.89 13.21
C TYR A 60 -4.31 -6.37 13.41
N PRO A 61 -4.17 -5.88 14.66
CA PRO A 61 -4.13 -4.44 14.89
C PRO A 61 -2.77 -3.86 14.52
N LEU A 62 -2.78 -2.82 13.68
CA LEU A 62 -1.57 -2.06 13.41
C LEU A 62 -1.24 -1.15 14.60
N PRO A 63 0.06 -0.97 14.90
CA PRO A 63 0.45 -0.05 15.97
C PRO A 63 0.12 1.40 15.59
N LYS A 64 -0.39 2.17 16.55
CA LYS A 64 -0.75 3.58 16.34
C LYS A 64 0.48 4.48 16.37
N ASN A 65 0.43 5.58 15.64
CA ASN A 65 1.46 6.62 15.63
C ASN A 65 2.88 6.05 15.44
N THR A 66 3.04 5.13 14.52
CA THR A 66 4.28 4.36 14.38
C THR A 66 5.02 4.65 13.08
N TYR A 67 4.29 4.91 11.99
CA TYR A 67 4.90 4.97 10.67
C TYR A 67 4.98 6.37 10.12
N ASP A 68 6.11 6.67 9.49
CA ASP A 68 6.31 7.90 8.72
C ASP A 68 5.76 7.75 7.30
N VAL A 69 5.74 6.51 6.78
CA VAL A 69 5.20 6.18 5.47
C VAL A 69 4.42 4.88 5.56
N ILE A 70 3.24 4.86 4.98
CA ILE A 70 2.49 3.61 4.74
C ILE A 70 2.22 3.52 3.24
N ALA A 71 2.61 2.40 2.63
CA ALA A 71 2.42 2.15 1.21
C ALA A 71 1.51 0.93 1.01
N CYS A 72 0.57 1.04 0.07
CA CYS A 72 -0.31 -0.04 -0.31
C CYS A 72 -0.51 -0.02 -1.82
N PHE A 73 -0.14 -1.10 -2.51
CA PHE A 73 -0.22 -1.20 -3.97
C PHE A 73 -1.00 -2.44 -4.38
N TYR A 74 -2.01 -2.22 -5.23
CA TYR A 74 -2.79 -3.30 -5.86
C TYR A 74 -3.46 -4.24 -4.86
N TYR A 75 -3.92 -3.65 -3.76
CA TYR A 75 -4.69 -4.32 -2.72
C TYR A 75 -5.74 -3.35 -2.19
N LEU A 76 -7.00 -3.80 -2.14
CA LEU A 76 -8.09 -2.96 -1.64
C LEU A 76 -8.82 -3.67 -0.51
N GLN A 77 -8.72 -3.10 0.67
CA GLN A 77 -9.50 -3.49 1.83
C GLN A 77 -9.95 -2.21 2.53
N ARG A 78 -11.22 -1.88 2.36
CA ARG A 78 -11.75 -0.60 2.85
C ARG A 78 -11.78 -0.51 4.37
N ASP A 79 -11.99 -1.64 5.02
CA ASP A 79 -12.13 -1.72 6.48
C ASP A 79 -10.88 -1.31 7.24
N ILE A 80 -9.70 -1.42 6.62
CA ILE A 80 -8.44 -1.09 7.29
C ILE A 80 -8.04 0.38 7.13
N VAL A 81 -8.75 1.16 6.33
CA VAL A 81 -8.41 2.57 6.08
C VAL A 81 -8.35 3.38 7.38
N PRO A 82 -9.33 3.31 8.30
CA PRO A 82 -9.21 4.01 9.58
C PRO A 82 -7.97 3.61 10.36
N GLN A 83 -7.65 2.32 10.39
CA GLN A 83 -6.48 1.79 11.08
C GLN A 83 -5.16 2.27 10.44
N MET A 84 -5.12 2.36 9.12
CA MET A 84 -3.96 2.91 8.40
C MET A 84 -3.69 4.36 8.81
N LYS A 85 -4.75 5.18 8.90
CA LYS A 85 -4.64 6.59 9.33
C LYS A 85 -4.12 6.70 10.75
N GLU A 86 -4.61 5.85 11.66
CA GLU A 86 -4.15 5.86 13.05
C GLU A 86 -2.70 5.39 13.19
N ALA A 87 -2.25 4.48 12.33
CA ALA A 87 -0.89 3.96 12.34
C ALA A 87 0.14 5.00 11.84
N LEU A 88 -0.27 5.99 11.06
CA LEU A 88 0.59 7.09 10.66
C LEU A 88 0.89 8.01 11.84
N LYS A 89 2.15 8.44 11.96
CA LYS A 89 2.52 9.57 12.82
C LYS A 89 1.93 10.87 12.26
N PRO A 90 1.72 11.90 13.11
CA PRO A 90 1.45 13.25 12.59
C PRO A 90 2.55 13.64 11.58
N GLY A 91 2.15 14.15 10.43
CA GLY A 91 3.08 14.44 9.33
C GLY A 91 3.46 13.24 8.47
N GLY A 92 3.02 12.05 8.82
CA GLY A 92 3.26 10.84 8.04
C GLY A 92 2.51 10.83 6.72
N THR A 93 3.03 10.09 5.75
CA THR A 93 2.52 10.05 4.38
C THR A 93 1.98 8.66 4.04
N ILE A 94 0.81 8.65 3.40
CA ILE A 94 0.27 7.42 2.81
C ILE A 94 0.42 7.49 1.29
N ILE A 95 0.80 6.36 0.69
CA ILE A 95 0.89 6.16 -0.75
C ILE A 95 0.02 4.97 -1.10
N TYR A 96 -0.98 5.18 -1.94
CA TYR A 96 -1.93 4.14 -2.28
C TYR A 96 -2.20 4.13 -3.78
N GLU A 97 -2.11 2.97 -4.40
CA GLU A 97 -2.44 2.80 -5.80
C GLU A 97 -3.10 1.45 -6.02
N THR A 98 -4.27 1.44 -6.67
CA THR A 98 -4.92 0.18 -7.06
C THR A 98 -5.89 0.39 -8.21
N TYR A 99 -6.49 -0.70 -8.66
CA TYR A 99 -7.37 -0.74 -9.83
C TYR A 99 -8.69 -0.04 -9.58
N THR A 100 -9.20 0.64 -10.62
CA THR A 100 -10.54 1.23 -10.66
C THR A 100 -11.52 0.33 -11.40
N MET A 101 -12.81 0.66 -11.29
CA MET A 101 -13.88 -0.01 -12.05
C MET A 101 -13.61 0.03 -13.56
N GLU A 102 -12.99 1.09 -14.04
CA GLU A 102 -12.64 1.22 -15.47
C GLU A 102 -11.74 0.09 -15.94
N ASN A 103 -10.89 -0.45 -15.06
CA ASN A 103 -10.03 -1.58 -15.40
C ASN A 103 -10.85 -2.80 -15.82
N TRP A 104 -11.91 -3.08 -15.07
CA TRP A 104 -12.84 -4.17 -15.39
C TRP A 104 -13.68 -3.86 -16.65
N GLU A 105 -14.19 -2.64 -16.74
CA GLU A 105 -15.03 -2.20 -17.87
C GLU A 105 -14.27 -2.28 -19.20
N ARG A 106 -12.98 -2.02 -19.20
CA ARG A 106 -12.13 -2.12 -20.38
C ARG A 106 -11.65 -3.54 -20.68
N GLY A 107 -11.95 -4.50 -19.80
CA GLY A 107 -11.50 -5.88 -19.97
C GLY A 107 -10.00 -6.07 -19.76
N PHE A 108 -9.35 -5.18 -19.03
CA PHE A 108 -7.94 -5.30 -18.71
C PHE A 108 -7.70 -6.42 -17.69
N GLU A 109 -6.48 -6.93 -17.68
CA GLU A 109 -6.06 -7.93 -16.70
C GLU A 109 -6.08 -7.33 -15.29
N GLY A 110 -6.61 -8.09 -14.33
CA GLY A 110 -6.75 -7.63 -12.95
C GLY A 110 -7.94 -8.24 -12.25
N PRO A 111 -8.34 -7.71 -11.09
CA PRO A 111 -9.47 -8.24 -10.33
C PRO A 111 -10.76 -8.25 -11.15
N LYS A 112 -11.49 -9.36 -11.05
CA LYS A 112 -12.83 -9.51 -11.66
C LYS A 112 -13.93 -9.19 -10.65
N ASN A 113 -13.64 -9.33 -9.36
CA ASN A 113 -14.58 -9.01 -8.30
C ASN A 113 -14.60 -7.50 -8.08
N LYS A 114 -15.78 -6.88 -8.24
CA LYS A 114 -15.97 -5.44 -8.10
C LYS A 114 -15.65 -4.92 -6.69
N ASP A 115 -15.68 -5.77 -5.68
CA ASP A 115 -15.30 -5.40 -4.31
C ASP A 115 -13.82 -4.98 -4.22
N TYR A 116 -12.99 -5.41 -5.16
CA TYR A 116 -11.57 -5.07 -5.23
C TYR A 116 -11.28 -3.94 -6.22
N LEU A 117 -12.31 -3.24 -6.68
CA LEU A 117 -12.18 -2.15 -7.65
C LEU A 117 -12.74 -0.85 -7.06
N LEU A 118 -11.98 0.22 -7.23
CA LEU A 118 -12.39 1.55 -6.78
C LEU A 118 -13.38 2.19 -7.74
N LYS A 119 -14.40 2.82 -7.19
CA LYS A 119 -15.25 3.76 -7.94
C LYS A 119 -14.50 5.06 -8.16
N SER A 120 -14.95 5.85 -9.13
CA SER A 120 -14.38 7.18 -9.37
C SER A 120 -14.43 8.03 -8.10
N ASN A 121 -13.30 8.68 -7.78
CA ASN A 121 -13.09 9.50 -6.59
C ASN A 121 -13.18 8.74 -5.25
N GLU A 122 -13.35 7.44 -5.25
CA GLU A 122 -13.49 6.69 -4.00
C GLU A 122 -12.23 6.76 -3.14
N LEU A 123 -11.06 6.57 -3.74
CA LEU A 123 -9.80 6.64 -3.00
C LEU A 123 -9.58 8.04 -2.39
N LEU A 124 -9.91 9.07 -3.15
CA LEU A 124 -9.88 10.44 -2.66
C LEU A 124 -10.80 10.62 -1.45
N ASN A 125 -12.01 10.11 -1.52
CA ASN A 125 -13.00 10.22 -0.45
C ASN A 125 -12.60 9.44 0.80
N LEU A 126 -11.96 8.28 0.64
CA LEU A 126 -11.48 7.47 1.77
C LEU A 126 -10.45 8.21 2.62
N PHE A 127 -9.65 9.09 2.02
CA PHE A 127 -8.58 9.83 2.69
C PHE A 127 -8.80 11.34 2.74
N LYS A 128 -10.03 11.82 2.54
CA LYS A 128 -10.34 13.25 2.46
C LYS A 128 -10.03 14.05 3.73
N ASP A 129 -9.93 13.39 4.87
CA ASP A 129 -9.57 14.02 6.15
C ASP A 129 -8.05 14.23 6.31
N LEU A 130 -7.26 13.69 5.40
CA LEU A 130 -5.84 13.96 5.31
C LEU A 130 -5.59 15.11 4.31
N LYS A 131 -4.39 15.69 4.35
CA LYS A 131 -3.97 16.64 3.33
C LYS A 131 -3.62 15.91 2.04
N ILE A 132 -4.42 16.08 1.01
CA ILE A 132 -4.18 15.44 -0.29
C ILE A 132 -3.03 16.17 -0.99
N ILE A 133 -1.95 15.45 -1.24
CA ILE A 133 -0.78 15.98 -1.94
C ILE A 133 -0.89 15.71 -3.44
N TYR A 134 -1.41 14.52 -3.79
CA TYR A 134 -1.51 14.08 -5.18
C TYR A 134 -2.65 13.09 -5.31
N TYR A 135 -3.43 13.24 -6.37
CA TYR A 135 -4.46 12.27 -6.72
C TYR A 135 -4.63 12.24 -8.23
N ARG A 136 -4.75 11.02 -8.76
CA ARG A 136 -5.05 10.83 -10.18
C ARG A 136 -5.84 9.55 -10.41
N GLU A 137 -6.64 9.55 -11.48
CA GLU A 137 -7.23 8.34 -12.06
C GLU A 137 -6.85 8.34 -13.54
N LEU A 138 -6.26 7.25 -14.02
CA LEU A 138 -5.84 7.17 -15.42
C LEU A 138 -5.70 5.74 -15.90
N VAL A 139 -5.57 5.62 -17.21
CA VAL A 139 -5.21 4.37 -17.88
C VAL A 139 -3.72 4.42 -18.21
N LEU A 140 -2.96 3.44 -17.72
CA LEU A 140 -1.53 3.34 -17.95
C LEU A 140 -1.26 2.38 -19.12
N ASN A 141 -0.52 2.86 -20.12
CA ASN A 141 -0.03 2.05 -21.23
C ASN A 141 -1.11 1.22 -21.93
N ASN A 142 -2.36 1.64 -21.88
CA ASN A 142 -3.53 0.89 -22.37
C ASN A 142 -3.61 -0.54 -21.81
N LYS A 143 -3.10 -0.75 -20.59
CA LYS A 143 -3.03 -2.07 -19.93
C LYS A 143 -3.72 -2.12 -18.59
N LYS A 144 -3.81 -1.02 -17.86
CA LYS A 144 -4.49 -0.98 -16.58
C LYS A 144 -5.05 0.40 -16.26
N ALA A 145 -6.20 0.42 -15.62
CA ALA A 145 -6.84 1.62 -15.12
C ALA A 145 -6.73 1.65 -13.60
N ILE A 146 -6.18 2.73 -13.07
CA ILE A 146 -5.83 2.85 -11.66
C ILE A 146 -6.22 4.21 -11.10
N ALA A 147 -6.29 4.26 -9.76
CA ALA A 147 -6.26 5.49 -9.00
C ALA A 147 -5.00 5.49 -8.14
N SER A 148 -4.35 6.64 -8.03
CA SER A 148 -3.14 6.83 -7.22
C SER A 148 -3.34 8.01 -6.28
N LEU A 149 -2.91 7.86 -5.03
CA LEU A 149 -3.05 8.90 -4.02
C LEU A 149 -1.79 9.01 -3.18
N ILE A 150 -1.39 10.24 -2.91
CA ILE A 150 -0.42 10.58 -1.87
C ILE A 150 -1.10 11.59 -0.96
N ALA A 151 -1.16 11.27 0.33
CA ALA A 151 -1.78 12.13 1.32
C ALA A 151 -0.95 12.18 2.60
N LYS A 152 -1.04 13.28 3.32
CA LYS A 152 -0.24 13.53 4.51
C LYS A 152 -1.15 13.76 5.72
N LYS A 153 -0.85 13.10 6.83
CA LYS A 153 -1.57 13.30 8.08
C LYS A 153 -1.17 14.64 8.72
N TYR A 154 -2.18 15.37 9.17
CA TYR A 154 -1.95 16.64 9.88
C TYR A 154 -1.21 16.47 11.19
#